data_60469cc743891d053d400b772ec52ac4
#
_entry.id   60469cc743891d053d400b772ec52ac4
#
_cell.length_a   1.000
_cell.length_b   1.000
_cell.length_c   1.000
_cell.angle_alpha   90.00
_cell.angle_beta   90.00
_cell.angle_gamma   90.00
#
_symmetry.space_group_name_H-M   'P 1'
#
loop_
_entity.id
_entity.type
_entity.pdbx_description
1 polymer ?
#
loop_
_entity_poly.entity_id
_entity_poly.type
_entity_poly.pdbx_seq_one_letter_code
_entity_poly.pdbx_strand_id
1 'polypeptide(L)'
;LEKKLELLNKAEEDSSSLDEEEIKILNQLGLLSLKPKIIVCNVDEESLAKGNKYTELVKSEFLNEKVVIICADIEDQIMDLDNEERETFMKEIGLGKTGLIKLIREGYDLLNLDTYFTSGPEESRAWTVKKNTLAPQAAAVIHTDFEKNFIRAEAVSCDDFIKYGSSE
;
A
#
# COMPACT_ATOMS: atom_id res chain seq x y z
N LEU A 1 -2.39 -28.86 -18.44
CA LEU A 1 -3.51 -27.94 -18.70
C LEU A 1 -4.69 -28.26 -17.78
N GLU A 2 -5.14 -29.52 -17.69
CA GLU A 2 -6.26 -29.97 -16.84
C GLU A 2 -6.05 -29.59 -15.37
N LYS A 3 -4.91 -29.92 -14.77
CA LYS A 3 -4.60 -29.56 -13.38
C LYS A 3 -4.69 -28.05 -13.10
N LYS A 4 -4.29 -27.20 -14.09
CA LYS A 4 -4.39 -25.74 -13.93
C LYS A 4 -5.84 -25.24 -14.00
N LEU A 5 -6.67 -25.90 -14.82
CA LEU A 5 -8.10 -25.59 -14.90
C LEU A 5 -8.84 -26.00 -13.63
N GLU A 6 -8.52 -27.18 -13.07
CA GLU A 6 -9.08 -27.62 -11.79
C GLU A 6 -8.72 -26.66 -10.65
N LEU A 7 -7.47 -26.17 -10.61
CA LEU A 7 -7.04 -25.18 -9.62
C LEU A 7 -7.76 -23.83 -9.79
N LEU A 8 -8.03 -23.39 -11.02
CA LEU A 8 -8.79 -22.19 -11.27
C LEU A 8 -10.23 -22.32 -10.78
N ASN A 9 -10.90 -23.42 -11.09
CA ASN A 9 -12.25 -23.68 -10.61
C ASN A 9 -12.29 -23.72 -9.07
N LYS A 10 -11.32 -24.38 -8.45
CA LYS A 10 -11.17 -24.40 -6.98
C LYS A 10 -10.96 -23.00 -6.40
N ALA A 11 -10.17 -22.16 -7.06
CA ALA A 11 -9.92 -20.77 -6.64
C ALA A 11 -11.15 -19.87 -6.77
N GLU A 12 -12.00 -20.13 -7.77
CA GLU A 12 -13.27 -19.40 -7.96
C GLU A 12 -14.32 -19.80 -6.91
N GLU A 13 -14.36 -21.08 -6.53
CA GLU A 13 -15.30 -21.59 -5.51
C GLU A 13 -14.89 -21.15 -4.10
N ASP A 14 -13.63 -21.37 -3.73
CA ASP A 14 -13.10 -20.99 -2.42
C ASP A 14 -11.56 -20.82 -2.47
N SER A 15 -11.12 -19.58 -2.58
CA SER A 15 -9.70 -19.23 -2.60
C SER A 15 -8.97 -19.57 -1.30
N SER A 16 -9.67 -19.70 -0.17
CA SER A 16 -9.08 -20.03 1.12
C SER A 16 -8.70 -21.52 1.24
N SER A 17 -9.21 -22.37 0.35
CA SER A 17 -8.95 -23.80 0.31
C SER A 17 -7.64 -24.19 -0.39
N LEU A 18 -6.94 -23.21 -0.98
CA LEU A 18 -5.70 -23.43 -1.74
C LEU A 18 -4.49 -23.52 -0.82
N ASP A 19 -3.61 -24.49 -1.11
CA ASP A 19 -2.30 -24.57 -0.45
C ASP A 19 -1.26 -23.64 -1.11
N GLU A 20 -0.09 -23.48 -0.47
CA GLU A 20 0.98 -22.60 -0.94
C GLU A 20 1.54 -22.98 -2.33
N GLU A 21 1.56 -24.29 -2.67
CA GLU A 21 2.04 -24.74 -3.99
C GLU A 21 1.00 -24.44 -5.08
N GLU A 22 -0.27 -24.66 -4.77
CA GLU A 22 -1.39 -24.34 -5.65
C GLU A 22 -1.44 -22.83 -5.96
N ILE A 23 -1.27 -22.00 -4.94
CA ILE A 23 -1.18 -20.53 -5.08
C ILE A 23 0.02 -20.14 -5.97
N LYS A 24 1.19 -20.76 -5.80
CA LYS A 24 2.35 -20.51 -6.66
C LYS A 24 2.09 -20.86 -8.13
N ILE A 25 1.43 -21.99 -8.38
CA ILE A 25 1.06 -22.40 -9.75
C ILE A 25 0.09 -21.41 -10.37
N LEU A 26 -0.91 -20.95 -9.63
CA LEU A 26 -1.88 -19.96 -10.08
C LEU A 26 -1.24 -18.60 -10.36
N ASN A 27 -0.34 -18.16 -9.48
CA ASN A 27 0.39 -16.90 -9.65
C ASN A 27 1.27 -16.90 -10.92
N GLN A 28 1.81 -18.04 -11.33
CA GLN A 28 2.56 -18.18 -12.59
C GLN A 28 1.69 -17.96 -13.84
N LEU A 29 0.36 -18.09 -13.72
CA LEU A 29 -0.55 -17.82 -14.84
C LEU A 29 -0.73 -16.32 -15.08
N GLY A 30 -0.40 -15.47 -14.12
CA GLY A 30 -0.47 -14.01 -14.24
C GLY A 30 -1.87 -13.45 -14.44
N LEU A 31 -2.91 -14.21 -14.04
CA LEU A 31 -4.31 -13.83 -14.24
C LEU A 31 -4.67 -12.62 -13.38
N LEU A 32 -5.31 -11.63 -13.98
CA LEU A 32 -5.72 -10.40 -13.28
C LEU A 32 -6.78 -10.68 -12.22
N SER A 33 -7.68 -11.63 -12.45
CA SER A 33 -8.73 -12.03 -11.50
C SER A 33 -8.19 -12.58 -10.18
N LEU A 34 -6.98 -13.13 -10.18
CA LEU A 34 -6.32 -13.67 -9.00
C LEU A 34 -5.45 -12.65 -8.25
N LYS A 35 -5.26 -11.47 -8.82
CA LYS A 35 -4.47 -10.42 -8.16
C LYS A 35 -5.30 -9.73 -7.08
N PRO A 36 -4.67 -9.38 -5.94
CA PRO A 36 -5.31 -8.54 -4.96
C PRO A 36 -5.68 -7.20 -5.60
N LYS A 37 -6.85 -6.67 -5.23
CA LYS A 37 -7.41 -5.46 -5.84
C LYS A 37 -7.93 -4.49 -4.77
N ILE A 38 -7.92 -3.22 -5.12
CA ILE A 38 -8.57 -2.14 -4.38
C ILE A 38 -9.66 -1.58 -5.26
N ILE A 39 -10.84 -1.41 -4.70
CA ILE A 39 -11.96 -0.74 -5.36
C ILE A 39 -11.88 0.75 -5.03
N VAL A 40 -11.75 1.58 -6.04
CA VAL A 40 -11.71 3.03 -5.88
C VAL A 40 -13.03 3.62 -6.33
N CYS A 41 -13.75 4.25 -5.40
CA CYS A 41 -14.98 4.97 -5.68
C CYS A 41 -14.65 6.46 -5.87
N ASN A 42 -14.67 6.94 -7.11
CA ASN A 42 -14.59 8.36 -7.39
C ASN A 42 -15.96 8.99 -7.21
N VAL A 43 -16.09 9.93 -6.29
CA VAL A 43 -17.34 10.58 -5.91
C VAL A 43 -17.23 12.10 -6.05
N ASP A 44 -18.37 12.77 -5.97
CA ASP A 44 -18.43 14.22 -5.82
C ASP A 44 -17.93 14.69 -4.44
N GLU A 45 -17.69 15.99 -4.32
CA GLU A 45 -17.19 16.63 -3.11
C GLU A 45 -18.11 16.39 -1.90
N GLU A 46 -19.42 16.49 -2.08
CA GLU A 46 -20.40 16.32 -1.00
C GLU A 46 -20.41 14.89 -0.44
N SER A 47 -20.10 13.91 -1.29
CA SER A 47 -20.07 12.50 -0.93
C SER A 47 -18.71 12.04 -0.38
N LEU A 48 -17.66 12.87 -0.43
CA LEU A 48 -16.30 12.47 -0.08
C LEU A 48 -16.16 12.03 1.39
N ALA A 49 -16.78 12.74 2.32
CA ALA A 49 -16.66 12.48 3.75
C ALA A 49 -17.49 11.26 4.21
N LYS A 50 -18.67 11.07 3.65
CA LYS A 50 -19.65 10.06 4.14
C LYS A 50 -19.95 8.97 3.12
N GLY A 51 -19.53 9.14 1.88
CA GLY A 51 -19.97 8.30 0.76
C GLY A 51 -21.39 8.62 0.32
N ASN A 52 -21.93 7.80 -0.57
CA ASN A 52 -23.29 7.90 -1.07
C ASN A 52 -23.89 6.49 -1.26
N LYS A 53 -25.14 6.41 -1.74
CA LYS A 53 -25.83 5.14 -1.96
C LYS A 53 -25.06 4.16 -2.86
N TYR A 54 -24.27 4.67 -3.80
CA TYR A 54 -23.50 3.81 -4.70
C TYR A 54 -22.26 3.26 -4.02
N THR A 55 -21.59 4.08 -3.19
CA THR A 55 -20.44 3.59 -2.40
C THR A 55 -20.86 2.53 -1.39
N GLU A 56 -22.07 2.64 -0.81
CA GLU A 56 -22.62 1.61 0.10
C GLU A 56 -22.94 0.31 -0.65
N LEU A 57 -23.51 0.41 -1.87
CA LEU A 57 -23.71 -0.76 -2.72
C LEU A 57 -22.38 -1.45 -3.08
N VAL A 58 -21.36 -0.69 -3.44
CA VAL A 58 -20.02 -1.24 -3.71
C VAL A 58 -19.46 -1.94 -2.48
N LYS A 59 -19.54 -1.33 -1.31
CA LYS A 59 -19.08 -1.96 -0.05
C LYS A 59 -19.84 -3.25 0.27
N SER A 60 -21.13 -3.29 -0.01
CA SER A 60 -21.95 -4.49 0.23
C SER A 60 -21.66 -5.63 -0.76
N GLU A 61 -21.28 -5.31 -2.00
CA GLU A 61 -20.92 -6.29 -3.03
C GLU A 61 -19.51 -6.83 -2.85
N PHE A 62 -18.57 -5.95 -2.47
CA PHE A 62 -17.13 -6.27 -2.36
C PHE A 62 -16.68 -6.36 -0.89
N LEU A 63 -17.33 -7.23 -0.10
CA LEU A 63 -17.09 -7.39 1.34
C LEU A 63 -15.66 -7.75 1.72
N ASN A 64 -14.96 -8.48 0.85
CA ASN A 64 -13.61 -8.96 1.08
C ASN A 64 -12.54 -8.04 0.48
N GLU A 65 -12.95 -6.98 -0.20
CA GLU A 65 -12.03 -6.07 -0.89
C GLU A 65 -11.91 -4.75 -0.14
N LYS A 66 -10.77 -4.11 -0.30
CA LYS A 66 -10.56 -2.76 0.21
C LYS A 66 -11.29 -1.75 -0.69
N VAL A 67 -12.15 -0.94 -0.09
CA VAL A 67 -12.86 0.14 -0.79
C VAL A 67 -12.34 1.48 -0.31
N VAL A 68 -11.82 2.29 -1.23
CA VAL A 68 -11.32 3.64 -0.98
C VAL A 68 -12.22 4.64 -1.71
N ILE A 69 -12.70 5.65 -0.98
CA ILE A 69 -13.48 6.75 -1.54
C ILE A 69 -12.56 7.93 -1.77
N ILE A 70 -12.56 8.46 -2.97
CA ILE A 70 -11.80 9.66 -3.38
C ILE A 70 -12.72 10.63 -4.13
N CYS A 71 -12.29 11.87 -4.22
CA CYS A 71 -12.82 12.85 -5.16
C CYS A 71 -11.65 13.36 -6.01
N ALA A 72 -11.60 13.01 -7.29
CA ALA A 72 -10.49 13.38 -8.16
C ALA A 72 -10.37 14.90 -8.32
N ASP A 73 -11.49 15.62 -8.34
CA ASP A 73 -11.50 17.08 -8.44
C ASP A 73 -10.86 17.74 -7.21
N ILE A 74 -11.12 17.23 -6.01
CA ILE A 74 -10.48 17.70 -4.78
C ILE A 74 -8.99 17.34 -4.76
N GLU A 75 -8.61 16.15 -5.21
CA GLU A 75 -7.18 15.77 -5.28
C GLU A 75 -6.40 16.67 -6.24
N ASP A 76 -6.99 17.04 -7.38
CA ASP A 76 -6.42 17.95 -8.35
C ASP A 76 -6.23 19.36 -7.77
N GLN A 77 -7.27 19.92 -7.13
CA GLN A 77 -7.20 21.22 -6.47
C GLN A 77 -6.11 21.26 -5.38
N ILE A 78 -5.98 20.20 -4.59
CA ILE A 78 -4.98 20.11 -3.52
C ILE A 78 -3.54 20.06 -4.07
N MET A 79 -3.33 19.53 -5.27
CA MET A 79 -1.98 19.46 -5.87
C MET A 79 -1.39 20.84 -6.16
N ASP A 80 -2.22 21.82 -6.49
CA ASP A 80 -1.80 23.17 -6.84
C ASP A 80 -1.56 24.08 -5.61
N LEU A 81 -1.98 23.61 -4.40
CA LEU A 81 -1.84 24.37 -3.16
C LEU A 81 -0.46 24.17 -2.52
N ASP A 82 0.05 25.22 -1.86
CA ASP A 82 1.21 25.05 -0.98
C ASP A 82 0.85 24.27 0.31
N ASN A 83 1.85 24.00 1.15
CA ASN A 83 1.63 23.15 2.33
C ASN A 83 0.67 23.77 3.35
N GLU A 84 0.71 25.08 3.56
CA GLU A 84 -0.12 25.79 4.54
C GLU A 84 -1.56 25.91 4.04
N GLU A 85 -1.73 26.27 2.77
CA GLU A 85 -3.01 26.31 2.10
C GLU A 85 -3.68 24.94 2.07
N ARG A 86 -2.91 23.90 1.77
CA ARG A 86 -3.37 22.50 1.76
C ARG A 86 -3.90 22.05 3.12
N GLU A 87 -3.16 22.34 4.20
CA GLU A 87 -3.63 21.99 5.54
C GLU A 87 -4.91 22.73 5.92
N THR A 88 -5.02 24.00 5.54
CA THR A 88 -6.21 24.80 5.80
C THR A 88 -7.41 24.27 5.04
N PHE A 89 -7.26 24.05 3.74
CA PHE A 89 -8.28 23.49 2.88
C PHE A 89 -8.77 22.12 3.37
N MET A 90 -7.84 21.23 3.73
CA MET A 90 -8.16 19.89 4.26
C MET A 90 -8.96 19.98 5.55
N LYS A 91 -8.67 20.92 6.44
CA LYS A 91 -9.44 21.17 7.66
C LYS A 91 -10.84 21.67 7.37
N GLU A 92 -10.99 22.56 6.41
CA GLU A 92 -12.30 23.13 6.00
C GLU A 92 -13.24 22.06 5.45
N ILE A 93 -12.73 21.14 4.63
CA ILE A 93 -13.53 20.03 4.09
C ILE A 93 -13.61 18.81 5.05
N GLY A 94 -13.06 18.93 6.26
CA GLY A 94 -13.16 17.91 7.29
C GLY A 94 -12.37 16.63 7.02
N LEU A 95 -11.34 16.70 6.19
CA LEU A 95 -10.50 15.57 5.83
C LEU A 95 -9.16 15.60 6.58
N GLY A 96 -8.83 14.51 7.27
CA GLY A 96 -7.52 14.38 7.94
C GLY A 96 -6.37 13.99 7.00
N LYS A 97 -6.67 13.42 5.83
CA LYS A 97 -5.70 12.98 4.81
C LYS A 97 -6.36 12.98 3.45
N THR A 98 -5.57 13.25 2.40
CA THR A 98 -6.04 13.16 1.01
C THR A 98 -6.42 11.72 0.65
N GLY A 99 -7.30 11.57 -0.33
CA GLY A 99 -7.70 10.27 -0.86
C GLY A 99 -6.50 9.53 -1.47
N LEU A 100 -5.59 10.27 -2.13
CA LEU A 100 -4.36 9.71 -2.68
C LEU A 100 -3.48 9.08 -1.59
N ILE A 101 -3.29 9.75 -0.45
CA ILE A 101 -2.52 9.18 0.68
C ILE A 101 -3.19 7.92 1.22
N LYS A 102 -4.53 7.91 1.32
CA LYS A 102 -5.27 6.70 1.72
C LYS A 102 -5.06 5.56 0.73
N LEU A 103 -5.19 5.85 -0.56
CA LEU A 103 -5.00 4.86 -1.62
C LEU A 103 -3.59 4.27 -1.62
N ILE A 104 -2.55 5.09 -1.46
CA ILE A 104 -1.17 4.63 -1.36
C ILE A 104 -0.99 3.69 -0.16
N ARG A 105 -1.52 4.05 1.01
CA ARG A 105 -1.42 3.22 2.22
C ARG A 105 -2.13 1.88 2.07
N GLU A 106 -3.36 1.88 1.57
CA GLU A 106 -4.09 0.64 1.31
C GLU A 106 -3.39 -0.22 0.25
N GLY A 107 -2.74 0.39 -0.75
CA GLY A 107 -1.90 -0.32 -1.72
C GLY A 107 -0.69 -0.98 -1.09
N TYR A 108 0.02 -0.29 -0.20
CA TYR A 108 1.13 -0.86 0.56
C TYR A 108 0.67 -2.01 1.44
N ASP A 109 -0.44 -1.85 2.16
CA ASP A 109 -1.00 -2.90 3.00
C ASP A 109 -1.45 -4.11 2.20
N LEU A 110 -2.15 -3.90 1.07
CA LEU A 110 -2.60 -4.96 0.18
C LEU A 110 -1.44 -5.77 -0.39
N LEU A 111 -0.36 -5.10 -0.76
CA LEU A 111 0.85 -5.72 -1.31
C LEU A 111 1.79 -6.24 -0.21
N ASN A 112 1.41 -6.09 1.06
CA ASN A 112 2.21 -6.46 2.22
C ASN A 112 3.62 -5.82 2.18
N LEU A 113 3.67 -4.52 1.89
CA LEU A 113 4.89 -3.74 1.78
C LEU A 113 5.12 -2.87 3.02
N ASP A 114 6.39 -2.63 3.27
CA ASP A 114 6.89 -1.70 4.29
C ASP A 114 8.01 -0.83 3.71
N THR A 115 8.31 0.29 4.36
CA THR A 115 9.35 1.21 3.94
C THR A 115 10.32 1.45 5.08
N TYR A 116 11.61 1.38 4.79
CA TYR A 116 12.65 1.89 5.68
C TYR A 116 13.50 2.94 4.95
N PHE A 117 14.19 3.76 5.73
CA PHE A 117 15.03 4.83 5.21
C PHE A 117 16.49 4.53 5.51
N THR A 118 17.35 4.92 4.58
CA THR A 118 18.78 5.08 4.86
C THR A 118 19.11 6.56 4.85
N SER A 119 19.95 7.00 5.78
CA SER A 119 20.44 8.37 5.83
C SER A 119 21.95 8.35 5.96
N GLY A 120 22.62 9.16 5.15
CA GLY A 120 24.07 9.32 5.13
C GLY A 120 24.43 10.74 4.72
N PRO A 121 25.75 11.08 4.74
CA PRO A 121 26.21 12.43 4.39
C PRO A 121 25.87 12.86 2.96
N GLU A 122 25.78 11.90 2.04
CA GLU A 122 25.59 12.18 0.61
C GLU A 122 24.14 12.09 0.18
N GLU A 123 23.37 11.12 0.75
CA GLU A 123 21.95 10.96 0.39
C GLU A 123 21.12 10.38 1.53
N SER A 124 19.81 10.68 1.47
CA SER A 124 18.78 9.98 2.23
C SER A 124 17.81 9.32 1.24
N ARG A 125 17.49 8.04 1.47
CA ARG A 125 16.69 7.27 0.52
C ARG A 125 15.67 6.37 1.22
N ALA A 126 14.48 6.26 0.62
CA ALA A 126 13.45 5.31 1.01
C ALA A 126 13.59 4.00 0.22
N TRP A 127 13.44 2.87 0.91
CA TRP A 127 13.52 1.54 0.34
C TRP A 127 12.27 0.75 0.68
N THR A 128 11.67 0.12 -0.31
CA THR A 128 10.47 -0.69 -0.13
C THR A 128 10.82 -2.16 -0.01
N VAL A 129 10.28 -2.81 1.02
CA VAL A 129 10.46 -4.24 1.31
C VAL A 129 9.13 -4.90 1.60
N LYS A 130 9.09 -6.23 1.64
CA LYS A 130 7.92 -6.95 2.18
C LYS A 130 7.89 -6.80 3.70
N LYS A 131 6.69 -6.72 4.29
CA LYS A 131 6.53 -6.75 5.75
C LYS A 131 7.21 -8.00 6.32
N ASN A 132 7.78 -7.86 7.50
CA ASN A 132 8.53 -8.91 8.19
C ASN A 132 9.81 -9.37 7.46
N THR A 133 10.33 -8.63 6.49
CA THR A 133 11.65 -8.87 5.90
C THR A 133 12.72 -8.73 6.96
N LEU A 134 13.61 -9.72 7.08
CA LEU A 134 14.72 -9.67 8.03
C LEU A 134 15.81 -8.69 7.57
N ALA A 135 16.60 -8.17 8.52
CA ALA A 135 17.60 -7.16 8.25
C ALA A 135 18.59 -7.51 7.12
N PRO A 136 19.14 -8.75 6.99
CA PRO A 136 19.99 -9.10 5.87
C PRO A 136 19.31 -8.98 4.51
N GLN A 137 18.06 -9.49 4.39
CA GLN A 137 17.29 -9.41 3.16
C GLN A 137 16.86 -7.97 2.84
N ALA A 138 16.56 -7.16 3.87
CA ALA A 138 16.31 -5.74 3.67
C ALA A 138 17.55 -5.04 3.11
N ALA A 139 18.75 -5.34 3.65
CA ALA A 139 20.00 -4.80 3.13
C ALA A 139 20.28 -5.22 1.68
N ALA A 140 19.82 -6.39 1.25
CA ALA A 140 19.92 -6.86 -0.14
C ALA A 140 19.18 -5.96 -1.14
N VAL A 141 18.14 -5.24 -0.72
CA VAL A 141 17.41 -4.30 -1.57
C VAL A 141 18.27 -3.08 -1.93
N ILE A 142 19.24 -2.72 -1.08
CA ILE A 142 20.21 -1.68 -1.36
C ILE A 142 21.27 -2.20 -2.34
N HIS A 143 21.86 -3.36 -2.01
CA HIS A 143 22.83 -4.04 -2.84
C HIS A 143 22.90 -5.54 -2.46
N THR A 144 22.96 -6.42 -3.47
CA THR A 144 22.96 -7.87 -3.26
C THR A 144 24.10 -8.39 -2.38
N ASP A 145 25.24 -7.73 -2.40
CA ASP A 145 26.39 -8.11 -1.56
C ASP A 145 26.16 -7.80 -0.08
N PHE A 146 25.26 -6.88 0.25
CA PHE A 146 24.95 -6.54 1.63
C PHE A 146 24.23 -7.68 2.37
N GLU A 147 23.46 -8.52 1.68
CA GLU A 147 22.89 -9.71 2.29
C GLU A 147 23.96 -10.73 2.69
N LYS A 148 24.87 -11.03 1.75
CA LYS A 148 25.93 -12.05 1.95
C LYS A 148 26.95 -11.66 3.02
N ASN A 149 27.24 -10.37 3.11
CA ASN A 149 28.26 -9.82 4.01
C ASN A 149 27.63 -9.09 5.21
N PHE A 150 26.34 -9.29 5.48
CA PHE A 150 25.66 -8.62 6.57
C PHE A 150 26.24 -9.02 7.91
N ILE A 151 26.66 -8.03 8.70
CA ILE A 151 27.17 -8.22 10.06
C ILE A 151 26.18 -7.66 11.06
N ARG A 152 25.85 -6.37 10.94
CA ARG A 152 24.90 -5.65 11.78
C ARG A 152 24.38 -4.42 11.07
N ALA A 153 23.25 -3.90 11.52
CA ALA A 153 22.76 -2.58 11.19
C ALA A 153 22.43 -1.81 12.49
N GLU A 154 22.63 -0.52 12.46
CA GLU A 154 22.11 0.40 13.46
C GLU A 154 20.79 0.94 12.93
N ALA A 155 19.74 0.89 13.74
CA ALA A 155 18.43 1.35 13.35
C ALA A 155 17.85 2.24 14.44
N VAL A 156 17.25 3.34 14.02
CA VAL A 156 16.58 4.32 14.88
C VAL A 156 15.13 4.43 14.41
N SER A 157 14.18 4.56 15.32
CA SER A 157 12.79 4.81 14.94
C SER A 157 12.67 6.17 14.24
N CYS A 158 11.76 6.29 13.25
CA CYS A 158 11.52 7.56 12.59
C CYS A 158 11.10 8.66 13.59
N ASP A 159 10.31 8.28 14.60
CA ASP A 159 9.85 9.23 15.64
C ASP A 159 11.02 9.77 16.48
N ASP A 160 11.95 8.89 16.87
CA ASP A 160 13.14 9.31 17.60
C ASP A 160 14.07 10.14 16.73
N PHE A 161 14.27 9.77 15.46
CA PHE A 161 15.08 10.54 14.54
C PHE A 161 14.51 11.96 14.34
N ILE A 162 13.20 12.10 14.16
CA ILE A 162 12.52 13.41 14.03
C ILE A 162 12.66 14.20 15.34
N LYS A 163 12.51 13.55 16.48
CA LYS A 163 12.53 14.20 17.80
C LYS A 163 13.91 14.72 18.19
N TYR A 164 14.96 13.97 17.92
CA TYR A 164 16.33 14.28 18.36
C TYR A 164 17.20 14.89 17.26
N GLY A 165 16.79 14.85 15.99
CA GLY A 165 17.36 15.59 14.88
C GLY A 165 18.61 14.99 14.26
N SER A 166 19.27 13.99 14.83
CA SER A 166 20.41 13.29 14.27
C SER A 166 20.69 11.96 14.97
N SER A 167 21.60 11.18 14.41
CA SER A 167 22.11 9.93 15.00
C SER A 167 23.34 10.14 15.90
N GLU A 168 23.73 11.40 16.19
CA GLU A 168 24.80 11.77 17.12
C GLU A 168 24.27 12.07 18.51
#